data_b8f4c4a4096cfa26ee887aea1da5eb97
#
_entry.id   b8f4c4a4096cfa26ee887aea1da5eb97
#
_cell.length_a   1.000
_cell.length_b   1.000
_cell.length_c   1.000
_cell.angle_alpha   90.00
_cell.angle_beta   90.00
_cell.angle_gamma   90.00
#
_symmetry.space_group_name_H-M   'P 1'
#
loop_
_entity.id
_entity.type
_entity.pdbx_description
1 polymer ?
#
loop_
_entity_poly.entity_id
_entity_poly.type
_entity_poly.pdbx_seq_one_letter_code
_entity_poly.pdbx_strand_id
1 'polypeptide(L)'
;MFHQTDRGFTAIVTLVMVDHQNAADVAQMFATATESLLDRPLRFALGPDGSIEGVEDADAAIAQIATAIERMAIGTRRPGMSTALAAPLRAMPPERKVAMLTSIVSPLLAGHLTDRLPGKVAVTLPSRPPLAPGMALSGTETVRHAANGQVTIETEATGNVDASPLADSPGKFAAGPVAAPSVTTHSTRRFDSTSGLLVESTEASDVIASDGRSLHRTRTATVITVTPPA
;
A
#
# COMPACT_ATOMS: atom_id res chain seq x y z
N MET A 1 -13.77 -12.14 -6.51
CA MET A 1 -14.74 -12.58 -7.55
C MET A 1 -14.86 -11.45 -8.55
N PHE A 2 -14.90 -11.78 -9.85
CA PHE A 2 -15.05 -10.79 -10.94
C PHE A 2 -16.37 -11.03 -11.67
N HIS A 3 -17.08 -9.94 -11.95
CA HIS A 3 -18.30 -9.96 -12.75
C HIS A 3 -18.14 -9.00 -13.93
N GLN A 4 -18.43 -9.47 -15.13
CA GLN A 4 -18.45 -8.63 -16.32
C GLN A 4 -19.69 -7.73 -16.31
N THR A 5 -19.50 -6.47 -16.70
CA THR A 5 -20.57 -5.47 -16.88
C THR A 5 -20.51 -4.90 -18.28
N ASP A 6 -21.50 -4.13 -18.68
CA ASP A 6 -21.54 -3.50 -20.02
C ASP A 6 -20.40 -2.48 -20.24
N ARG A 7 -19.75 -2.02 -19.17
CA ARG A 7 -18.68 -0.99 -19.20
C ARG A 7 -17.32 -1.46 -18.72
N GLY A 8 -17.17 -2.75 -18.35
CA GLY A 8 -15.94 -3.29 -17.81
C GLY A 8 -16.23 -4.45 -16.86
N PHE A 9 -15.68 -4.39 -15.64
CA PHE A 9 -15.83 -5.46 -14.66
C PHE A 9 -16.11 -4.88 -13.26
N THR A 10 -16.75 -5.69 -12.43
CA THR A 10 -16.81 -5.46 -10.99
C THR A 10 -15.94 -6.49 -10.29
N ALA A 11 -14.94 -6.03 -9.54
CA ALA A 11 -14.16 -6.89 -8.66
C ALA A 11 -14.74 -6.84 -7.24
N ILE A 12 -15.05 -8.00 -6.68
CA ILE A 12 -15.47 -8.13 -5.27
C ILE A 12 -14.31 -8.72 -4.49
N VAL A 13 -13.82 -7.95 -3.53
CA VAL A 13 -12.69 -8.30 -2.67
C VAL A 13 -13.18 -8.38 -1.24
N THR A 14 -12.95 -9.51 -0.58
CA THR A 14 -13.27 -9.70 0.84
C THR A 14 -11.97 -9.97 1.59
N LEU A 15 -11.72 -9.17 2.60
CA LEU A 15 -10.59 -9.39 3.52
C LEU A 15 -11.01 -10.49 4.49
N VAL A 16 -10.28 -11.61 4.52
CA VAL A 16 -10.62 -12.77 5.35
C VAL A 16 -9.75 -12.88 6.59
N MET A 17 -8.56 -12.28 6.57
CA MET A 17 -7.63 -12.30 7.70
C MET A 17 -6.67 -11.12 7.61
N VAL A 18 -6.32 -10.56 8.75
CA VAL A 18 -5.20 -9.62 8.91
C VAL A 18 -4.29 -10.21 9.98
N ASP A 19 -3.04 -10.47 9.64
CA ASP A 19 -2.01 -10.86 10.60
C ASP A 19 -0.98 -9.74 10.72
N HIS A 20 -0.61 -9.41 11.94
CA HIS A 20 0.38 -8.39 12.24
C HIS A 20 1.27 -8.87 13.40
N GLN A 21 2.49 -9.21 13.08
CA GLN A 21 3.48 -9.60 14.07
C GLN A 21 4.47 -8.45 14.29
N ASN A 22 4.67 -8.08 15.56
CA ASN A 22 5.69 -7.11 15.97
C ASN A 22 5.61 -5.74 15.27
N ALA A 23 4.41 -5.30 14.90
CA ALA A 23 4.23 -3.98 14.31
C ALA A 23 4.44 -2.88 15.35
N ALA A 24 5.07 -1.78 14.95
CA ALA A 24 5.12 -0.56 15.77
C ALA A 24 3.67 -0.05 16.04
N ASP A 25 3.48 0.64 17.16
CA ASP A 25 2.15 1.08 17.66
C ASP A 25 1.21 1.63 16.57
N VAL A 26 1.72 2.45 15.65
CA VAL A 26 0.92 3.05 14.57
C VAL A 26 0.53 2.01 13.51
N ALA A 27 1.45 1.12 13.13
CA ALA A 27 1.18 0.05 12.16
C ALA A 27 0.17 -0.95 12.73
N GLN A 28 0.28 -1.28 14.01
CA GLN A 28 -0.68 -2.13 14.71
C GLN A 28 -2.08 -1.51 14.74
N MET A 29 -2.17 -0.20 14.93
CA MET A 29 -3.43 0.52 14.88
C MET A 29 -4.10 0.44 13.51
N PHE A 30 -3.34 0.65 12.44
CA PHE A 30 -3.87 0.53 11.10
C PHE A 30 -4.28 -0.91 10.77
N ALA A 31 -3.51 -1.90 11.19
CA ALA A 31 -3.87 -3.31 11.05
C ALA A 31 -5.19 -3.62 11.75
N THR A 32 -5.33 -3.24 13.04
CA THR A 32 -6.57 -3.45 13.79
C THR A 32 -7.74 -2.64 13.21
N ALA A 33 -7.49 -1.44 12.69
CA ALA A 33 -8.53 -0.67 12.00
C ALA A 33 -8.96 -1.36 10.69
N THR A 34 -8.03 -1.98 9.97
CA THR A 34 -8.30 -2.75 8.75
C THR A 34 -9.06 -4.05 9.07
N GLU A 35 -8.85 -4.66 10.23
CA GLU A 35 -9.67 -5.79 10.73
C GLU A 35 -11.16 -5.46 10.77
N SER A 36 -11.52 -4.19 10.89
CA SER A 36 -12.92 -3.76 10.83
C SER A 36 -13.58 -4.01 9.48
N LEU A 37 -12.80 -4.26 8.42
CA LEU A 37 -13.26 -4.61 7.08
C LEU A 37 -13.31 -6.12 6.83
N LEU A 38 -12.95 -6.96 7.83
CA LEU A 38 -13.03 -8.40 7.71
C LEU A 38 -14.47 -8.84 7.35
N ASP A 39 -14.54 -9.84 6.47
CA ASP A 39 -15.77 -10.44 5.97
C ASP A 39 -16.74 -9.47 5.27
N ARG A 40 -16.28 -8.24 4.97
CA ARG A 40 -17.05 -7.26 4.20
C ARG A 40 -16.58 -7.21 2.76
N PRO A 41 -17.45 -7.48 1.79
CA PRO A 41 -17.10 -7.34 0.40
C PRO A 41 -16.94 -5.86 0.02
N LEU A 42 -15.77 -5.50 -0.45
CA LEU A 42 -15.50 -4.23 -1.13
C LEU A 42 -15.70 -4.45 -2.63
N ARG A 43 -16.48 -3.59 -3.26
CA ARG A 43 -16.80 -3.68 -4.70
C ARG A 43 -16.05 -2.59 -5.44
N PHE A 44 -15.23 -2.99 -6.39
CA PHE A 44 -14.44 -2.10 -7.22
C PHE A 44 -14.98 -2.11 -8.64
N ALA A 45 -15.30 -0.94 -9.17
CA ALA A 45 -15.59 -0.79 -10.59
C ALA A 45 -14.28 -0.74 -11.35
N LEU A 46 -14.11 -1.61 -12.33
CA LEU A 46 -12.94 -1.70 -13.19
C LEU A 46 -13.33 -1.36 -14.63
N GLY A 47 -12.52 -0.55 -15.27
CA GLY A 47 -12.60 -0.31 -16.71
C GLY A 47 -12.29 -1.57 -17.53
N PRO A 48 -12.49 -1.52 -18.85
CA PRO A 48 -12.17 -2.62 -19.76
C PRO A 48 -10.70 -3.01 -19.74
N ASP A 49 -9.82 -2.06 -19.38
CA ASP A 49 -8.37 -2.20 -19.27
C ASP A 49 -7.91 -2.69 -17.88
N GLY A 50 -8.85 -2.96 -16.97
CA GLY A 50 -8.57 -3.34 -15.58
C GLY A 50 -8.19 -2.18 -14.67
N SER A 51 -8.26 -0.93 -15.14
CA SER A 51 -8.08 0.25 -14.28
C SER A 51 -9.22 0.36 -13.27
N ILE A 52 -8.90 0.78 -12.04
CA ILE A 52 -9.92 0.99 -11.02
C ILE A 52 -10.56 2.37 -11.26
N GLU A 53 -11.85 2.38 -11.60
CA GLU A 53 -12.63 3.59 -11.83
C GLU A 53 -13.34 4.09 -10.57
N GLY A 54 -13.60 3.20 -9.61
CA GLY A 54 -14.28 3.56 -8.38
C GLY A 54 -14.40 2.43 -7.38
N VAL A 55 -14.89 2.77 -6.19
CA VAL A 55 -15.19 1.85 -5.09
C VAL A 55 -16.59 2.14 -4.60
N GLU A 56 -17.45 1.12 -4.60
CA GLU A 56 -18.79 1.23 -4.06
C GLU A 56 -18.72 1.39 -2.53
N ASP A 57 -19.53 2.28 -1.97
CA ASP A 57 -19.60 2.53 -0.52
C ASP A 57 -18.28 2.92 0.14
N ALA A 58 -17.36 3.59 -0.59
CA ALA A 58 -16.07 4.01 -0.07
C ALA A 58 -16.19 4.83 1.23
N ASP A 59 -17.19 5.71 1.32
CA ASP A 59 -17.46 6.50 2.52
C ASP A 59 -17.80 5.64 3.73
N ALA A 60 -18.62 4.62 3.57
CA ALA A 60 -19.00 3.70 4.63
C ALA A 60 -17.80 2.86 5.10
N ALA A 61 -16.97 2.38 4.19
CA ALA A 61 -15.75 1.62 4.52
C ALA A 61 -14.77 2.48 5.32
N ILE A 62 -14.50 3.71 4.89
CA ILE A 62 -13.59 4.62 5.60
C ILE A 62 -14.18 5.06 6.94
N ALA A 63 -15.48 5.31 7.03
CA ALA A 63 -16.14 5.63 8.29
C ALA A 63 -16.03 4.48 9.31
N GLN A 64 -16.04 3.24 8.85
CA GLN A 64 -15.86 2.06 9.69
C GLN A 64 -14.43 1.95 10.23
N ILE A 65 -13.41 2.16 9.38
CA ILE A 65 -12.00 2.23 9.80
C ILE A 65 -11.83 3.33 10.85
N ALA A 66 -12.36 4.53 10.61
CA ALA A 66 -12.30 5.63 11.56
C ALA A 66 -12.96 5.29 12.90
N THR A 67 -14.11 4.61 12.87
CA THR A 67 -14.80 4.16 14.08
C THR A 67 -13.99 3.10 14.86
N ALA A 68 -13.28 2.20 14.16
CA ALA A 68 -12.40 1.23 14.81
C ALA A 68 -11.24 1.94 15.54
N ILE A 69 -10.63 2.95 14.91
CA ILE A 69 -9.57 3.77 15.52
C ILE A 69 -10.11 4.51 16.76
N GLU A 70 -11.31 5.07 16.70
CA GLU A 70 -11.94 5.75 17.84
C GLU A 70 -12.16 4.79 19.02
N ARG A 71 -12.64 3.57 18.75
CA ARG A 71 -12.82 2.54 19.79
C ARG A 71 -11.49 2.16 20.46
N MET A 72 -10.44 1.99 19.65
CA MET A 72 -9.10 1.73 20.19
C MET A 72 -8.58 2.88 21.02
N ALA A 73 -8.78 4.13 20.59
CA ALA A 73 -8.38 5.31 21.33
C ALA A 73 -9.01 5.37 22.72
N ILE A 74 -10.30 5.00 22.83
CA ILE A 74 -11.01 4.87 24.11
C ILE A 74 -10.40 3.76 24.96
N GLY A 75 -10.23 2.57 24.39
CA GLY A 75 -9.68 1.39 25.09
C GLY A 75 -8.26 1.61 25.63
N THR A 76 -7.43 2.31 24.89
CA THR A 76 -6.04 2.63 25.27
C THR A 76 -5.90 3.91 26.10
N ARG A 77 -6.99 4.62 26.38
CA ARG A 77 -7.02 5.93 27.06
C ARG A 77 -6.12 6.98 26.36
N ARG A 78 -6.05 6.94 25.03
CA ARG A 78 -5.28 7.88 24.20
C ARG A 78 -6.24 8.72 23.33
N PRO A 79 -6.99 9.66 23.89
CA PRO A 79 -8.01 10.43 23.14
C PRO A 79 -7.43 11.24 21.97
N GLY A 80 -6.16 11.65 22.05
CA GLY A 80 -5.47 12.34 20.96
C GLY A 80 -5.35 11.53 19.67
N MET A 81 -5.39 10.20 19.74
CA MET A 81 -5.39 9.33 18.57
C MET A 81 -6.65 9.48 17.73
N SER A 82 -7.82 9.61 18.36
CA SER A 82 -9.08 9.84 17.66
C SER A 82 -9.01 11.13 16.83
N THR A 83 -8.54 12.23 17.42
CA THR A 83 -8.40 13.51 16.73
C THR A 83 -7.32 13.47 15.64
N ALA A 84 -6.18 12.83 15.91
CA ALA A 84 -5.06 12.82 14.98
C ALA A 84 -5.28 11.91 13.77
N LEU A 85 -6.03 10.84 13.90
CA LEU A 85 -6.16 9.79 12.87
C LEU A 85 -7.60 9.61 12.37
N ALA A 86 -8.59 9.45 13.24
CA ALA A 86 -9.95 9.16 12.82
C ALA A 86 -10.66 10.38 12.21
N ALA A 87 -10.48 11.56 12.78
CA ALA A 87 -11.10 12.77 12.25
C ALA A 87 -10.61 13.13 10.83
N PRO A 88 -9.30 13.09 10.51
CA PRO A 88 -8.82 13.27 9.14
C PRO A 88 -9.38 12.25 8.14
N LEU A 89 -9.53 10.97 8.55
CA LEU A 89 -10.13 9.95 7.70
C LEU A 89 -11.58 10.28 7.35
N ARG A 90 -12.39 10.72 8.32
CA ARG A 90 -13.77 11.12 8.09
C ARG A 90 -13.87 12.36 7.19
N ALA A 91 -12.97 13.33 7.39
CA ALA A 91 -12.92 14.58 6.62
C ALA A 91 -12.26 14.43 5.24
N MET A 92 -11.73 13.24 4.91
CA MET A 92 -11.04 13.00 3.65
C MET A 92 -11.99 13.20 2.47
N PRO A 93 -11.56 13.89 1.38
CA PRO A 93 -12.32 14.00 0.14
C PRO A 93 -12.64 12.63 -0.48
N PRO A 94 -13.77 12.48 -1.17
CA PRO A 94 -14.21 11.20 -1.75
C PRO A 94 -13.14 10.52 -2.62
N GLU A 95 -12.46 11.27 -3.47
CA GLU A 95 -11.40 10.78 -4.36
C GLU A 95 -10.20 10.22 -3.58
N ARG A 96 -9.87 10.79 -2.43
CA ARG A 96 -8.81 10.25 -1.56
C ARG A 96 -9.23 8.99 -0.82
N LYS A 97 -10.51 8.88 -0.44
CA LYS A 97 -11.06 7.66 0.16
C LYS A 97 -11.02 6.51 -0.84
N VAL A 98 -11.43 6.76 -2.08
CA VAL A 98 -11.30 5.80 -3.17
C VAL A 98 -9.85 5.40 -3.36
N ALA A 99 -8.92 6.36 -3.47
CA ALA A 99 -7.49 6.08 -3.64
C ALA A 99 -6.91 5.24 -2.48
N MET A 100 -7.34 5.51 -1.24
CA MET A 100 -6.92 4.74 -0.07
C MET A 100 -7.39 3.28 -0.15
N LEU A 101 -8.66 3.04 -0.47
CA LEU A 101 -9.19 1.68 -0.62
C LEU A 101 -8.60 0.98 -1.85
N THR A 102 -8.41 1.71 -2.94
CA THR A 102 -7.74 1.21 -4.15
C THR A 102 -6.33 0.71 -3.86
N SER A 103 -5.60 1.36 -2.95
CA SER A 103 -4.24 0.94 -2.59
C SER A 103 -4.17 -0.46 -1.97
N ILE A 104 -5.27 -0.96 -1.40
CA ILE A 104 -5.37 -2.33 -0.87
C ILE A 104 -5.42 -3.35 -2.01
N VAL A 105 -6.06 -3.00 -3.12
CA VAL A 105 -6.37 -3.90 -4.23
C VAL A 105 -5.43 -3.70 -5.43
N SER A 106 -4.89 -2.50 -5.61
CA SER A 106 -4.01 -2.21 -6.75
C SER A 106 -2.83 -3.19 -6.90
N PRO A 107 -2.25 -3.76 -5.83
CA PRO A 107 -1.22 -4.80 -5.98
C PRO A 107 -1.73 -6.10 -6.62
N LEU A 108 -3.06 -6.36 -6.56
CA LEU A 108 -3.68 -7.56 -7.11
C LEU A 108 -3.97 -7.45 -8.61
N LEU A 109 -3.91 -6.24 -9.15
CA LEU A 109 -4.25 -5.95 -10.54
C LEU A 109 -2.97 -5.59 -11.30
N ALA A 110 -2.77 -6.24 -12.42
CA ALA A 110 -1.54 -6.07 -13.18
C ALA A 110 -1.51 -4.79 -14.01
N GLY A 111 -2.64 -4.19 -14.31
CA GLY A 111 -2.75 -3.08 -15.26
C GLY A 111 -1.93 -3.33 -16.54
N HIS A 112 -2.56 -3.46 -17.70
CA HIS A 112 -1.90 -3.57 -19.01
C HIS A 112 -0.72 -4.58 -19.11
N LEU A 113 -0.90 -5.81 -18.61
CA LEU A 113 0.14 -6.87 -18.75
C LEU A 113 0.49 -7.16 -20.20
N THR A 114 -0.49 -7.08 -21.10
CA THR A 114 -0.32 -7.35 -22.53
C THR A 114 0.62 -6.39 -23.22
N ASP A 115 0.74 -5.18 -22.69
CA ASP A 115 1.58 -4.13 -23.27
C ASP A 115 3.01 -4.11 -22.68
N ARG A 116 3.24 -4.93 -21.65
CA ARG A 116 4.56 -5.02 -21.01
C ARG A 116 5.45 -6.01 -21.75
N LEU A 117 6.36 -5.48 -22.55
CA LEU A 117 7.38 -6.29 -23.22
C LEU A 117 8.38 -6.87 -22.21
N PRO A 118 8.87 -8.10 -22.45
CA PRO A 118 9.96 -8.65 -21.67
C PRO A 118 11.19 -7.73 -21.74
N GLY A 119 11.84 -7.53 -20.62
CA GLY A 119 13.03 -6.68 -20.56
C GLY A 119 13.21 -5.96 -19.24
N LYS A 120 14.17 -5.07 -19.20
CA LYS A 120 14.52 -4.25 -18.03
C LYS A 120 14.36 -2.77 -18.38
N VAL A 121 13.59 -2.05 -17.58
CA VAL A 121 13.31 -0.63 -17.75
C VAL A 121 13.61 0.15 -16.47
N ALA A 122 14.02 1.40 -16.60
CA ALA A 122 14.12 2.31 -15.47
C ALA A 122 12.72 2.75 -15.04
N VAL A 123 12.46 2.78 -13.73
CA VAL A 123 11.18 3.21 -13.18
C VAL A 123 11.38 4.22 -12.04
N THR A 124 10.41 5.10 -11.90
CA THR A 124 10.28 5.97 -10.74
C THR A 124 9.00 5.60 -10.01
N LEU A 125 9.13 5.16 -8.78
CA LEU A 125 8.00 4.76 -7.96
C LEU A 125 7.63 5.90 -7.01
N PRO A 126 6.33 6.23 -6.87
CA PRO A 126 5.89 7.15 -5.83
C PRO A 126 6.13 6.52 -4.46
N SER A 127 6.43 7.35 -3.48
CA SER A 127 6.51 6.88 -2.09
C SER A 127 5.13 6.39 -1.63
N ARG A 128 5.13 5.25 -0.95
CA ARG A 128 3.95 4.71 -0.27
C ARG A 128 4.11 4.88 1.24
N PRO A 129 3.04 5.03 2.01
CA PRO A 129 3.13 4.99 3.46
C PRO A 129 3.89 3.72 3.92
N PRO A 130 4.77 3.81 4.94
CA PRO A 130 4.96 4.92 5.89
C PRO A 130 5.92 6.03 5.44
N LEU A 131 6.34 6.06 4.18
CA LEU A 131 7.28 7.04 3.66
C LEU A 131 6.65 8.42 3.52
N ALA A 132 7.48 9.46 3.63
CA ALA A 132 7.03 10.84 3.52
C ALA A 132 6.38 11.12 2.14
N PRO A 133 5.26 11.85 2.09
CA PRO A 133 4.64 12.25 0.83
C PRO A 133 5.63 13.04 -0.03
N GLY A 134 5.63 12.76 -1.35
CA GLY A 134 6.50 13.48 -2.30
C GLY A 134 7.87 12.85 -2.54
N MET A 135 8.20 11.77 -1.84
CA MET A 135 9.42 11.01 -2.11
C MET A 135 9.27 10.15 -3.36
N ALA A 136 10.24 10.16 -4.23
CA ALA A 136 10.32 9.28 -5.37
C ALA A 136 11.45 8.26 -5.18
N LEU A 137 11.15 7.00 -5.43
CA LEU A 137 12.17 5.93 -5.46
C LEU A 137 12.55 5.68 -6.91
N SER A 138 13.84 5.72 -7.20
CA SER A 138 14.39 5.40 -8.52
C SER A 138 14.88 3.97 -8.55
N GLY A 139 14.61 3.27 -9.64
CA GLY A 139 14.98 1.86 -9.71
C GLY A 139 14.80 1.26 -11.09
N THR A 140 14.67 -0.04 -11.09
CA THR A 140 14.47 -0.83 -12.30
C THR A 140 13.34 -1.83 -12.13
N GLU A 141 12.57 -2.00 -13.18
CA GLU A 141 11.58 -3.04 -13.32
C GLU A 141 12.05 -4.04 -14.39
N THR A 142 11.99 -5.32 -14.08
CA THR A 142 12.32 -6.41 -15.00
C THR A 142 11.06 -7.23 -15.23
N VAL A 143 10.65 -7.36 -16.49
CA VAL A 143 9.50 -8.15 -16.92
C VAL A 143 10.00 -9.42 -17.59
N ARG A 144 9.47 -10.57 -17.16
CA ARG A 144 9.76 -11.88 -17.78
C ARG A 144 8.45 -12.61 -18.06
N HIS A 145 8.35 -13.17 -19.27
CA HIS A 145 7.25 -14.04 -19.68
C HIS A 145 7.72 -15.48 -19.62
N ALA A 146 6.98 -16.33 -18.94
CA ALA A 146 7.25 -17.76 -18.88
C ALA A 146 6.38 -18.53 -19.89
N ALA A 147 6.87 -19.68 -20.35
CA ALA A 147 6.15 -20.52 -21.30
C ALA A 147 4.82 -21.08 -20.78
N ASN A 148 4.64 -21.11 -19.46
CA ASN A 148 3.39 -21.56 -18.80
C ASN A 148 2.31 -20.46 -18.73
N GLY A 149 2.49 -19.35 -19.43
CA GLY A 149 1.55 -18.24 -19.43
C GLY A 149 1.64 -17.36 -18.18
N GLN A 150 2.70 -17.44 -17.41
CA GLN A 150 2.93 -16.52 -16.29
C GLN A 150 3.81 -15.34 -16.69
N VAL A 151 3.49 -14.18 -16.14
CA VAL A 151 4.31 -12.97 -16.25
C VAL A 151 4.86 -12.64 -14.86
N THR A 152 6.18 -12.52 -14.76
CA THR A 152 6.87 -12.10 -13.54
C THR A 152 7.36 -10.68 -13.71
N ILE A 153 7.06 -9.83 -12.75
CA ILE A 153 7.53 -8.44 -12.66
C ILE A 153 8.35 -8.30 -11.38
N GLU A 154 9.64 -8.08 -11.56
CA GLU A 154 10.56 -7.79 -10.45
C GLU A 154 10.89 -6.31 -10.45
N THR A 155 10.75 -5.65 -9.30
CA THR A 155 11.05 -4.23 -9.14
C THR A 155 12.03 -4.03 -8.00
N GLU A 156 13.11 -3.33 -8.28
CA GLU A 156 14.09 -2.89 -7.27
C GLU A 156 14.20 -1.38 -7.36
N ALA A 157 14.01 -0.68 -6.24
CA ALA A 157 14.11 0.76 -6.21
C ALA A 157 14.72 1.27 -4.89
N THR A 158 15.43 2.37 -5.00
CA THR A 158 16.05 3.05 -3.86
C THR A 158 15.75 4.54 -3.91
N GLY A 159 15.73 5.16 -2.74
CA GLY A 159 15.57 6.60 -2.63
C GLY A 159 16.11 7.12 -1.31
N ASN A 160 16.46 8.38 -1.30
CA ASN A 160 16.83 9.09 -0.09
C ASN A 160 15.71 10.06 0.27
N VAL A 161 15.40 10.15 1.56
CA VAL A 161 14.46 11.17 2.06
C VAL A 161 15.23 12.49 2.13
N ASP A 162 14.78 13.50 1.39
CA ASP A 162 15.27 14.84 1.59
C ASP A 162 14.91 15.29 3.02
N ALA A 163 15.94 15.52 3.84
CA ALA A 163 15.76 15.93 5.23
C ALA A 163 15.24 17.37 5.38
N SER A 164 15.11 18.11 4.26
CA SER A 164 14.69 19.52 4.24
C SER A 164 13.34 19.83 4.91
N PRO A 165 12.28 19.01 4.78
CA PRO A 165 11.01 19.33 5.44
C PRO A 165 11.00 19.12 6.96
N LEU A 166 12.00 18.40 7.51
CA LEU A 166 12.08 18.14 8.95
C LEU A 166 12.88 19.23 9.70
N ALA A 167 13.59 20.08 8.97
CA ALA A 167 14.41 21.17 9.54
C ALA A 167 13.58 22.34 10.10
N ASP A 168 12.32 22.50 9.67
CA ASP A 168 11.44 23.61 10.10
C ASP A 168 10.57 23.30 11.33
N SER A 169 10.75 22.16 11.98
CA SER A 169 10.09 21.90 13.27
C SER A 169 10.82 22.64 14.38
N PRO A 170 10.18 23.60 15.09
CA PRO A 170 10.82 24.38 16.15
C PRO A 170 10.98 23.57 17.44
N GLY A 171 11.80 22.55 17.41
CA GLY A 171 12.18 21.72 18.54
C GLY A 171 13.70 21.64 18.59
N LYS A 172 14.31 22.27 19.62
CA LYS A 172 15.75 22.32 19.89
C LYS A 172 16.40 20.93 19.93
N PHE A 173 16.75 20.39 18.78
CA PHE A 173 17.74 19.32 18.69
C PHE A 173 18.98 19.91 18.02
N ALA A 174 20.07 19.99 18.77
CA ALA A 174 21.38 20.35 18.22
C ALA A 174 21.75 19.30 17.16
N ALA A 175 21.57 19.66 15.90
CA ALA A 175 21.78 18.78 14.76
C ALA A 175 23.28 18.60 14.52
N GLY A 176 23.77 17.41 14.85
CA GLY A 176 24.89 16.85 14.08
C GLY A 176 24.41 16.52 12.66
N PRO A 177 25.30 16.27 11.68
CA PRO A 177 24.90 15.92 10.33
C PRO A 177 24.07 14.62 10.37
N VAL A 178 22.75 14.76 10.28
CA VAL A 178 21.84 13.63 10.20
C VAL A 178 21.95 13.10 8.79
N ALA A 179 22.42 11.86 8.62
CA ALA A 179 22.40 11.21 7.32
C ALA A 179 20.94 11.10 6.84
N ALA A 180 20.70 11.50 5.59
CA ALA A 180 19.38 11.39 5.00
C ALA A 180 18.90 9.94 5.08
N PRO A 181 17.65 9.69 5.52
CA PRO A 181 17.11 8.35 5.55
C PRO A 181 17.15 7.72 4.16
N SER A 182 17.59 6.49 4.06
CA SER A 182 17.57 5.73 2.82
C SER A 182 16.49 4.66 2.86
N VAL A 183 15.89 4.43 1.71
CA VAL A 183 14.86 3.41 1.51
C VAL A 183 15.28 2.52 0.36
N THR A 184 15.19 1.22 0.57
CA THR A 184 15.33 0.22 -0.49
C THR A 184 14.06 -0.62 -0.51
N THR A 185 13.48 -0.79 -1.67
CA THR A 185 12.33 -1.68 -1.87
C THR A 185 12.64 -2.71 -2.95
N HIS A 186 12.19 -3.92 -2.70
CA HIS A 186 12.25 -5.01 -3.66
C HIS A 186 10.89 -5.68 -3.70
N SER A 187 10.33 -5.87 -4.90
CA SER A 187 9.08 -6.60 -5.07
C SER A 187 9.16 -7.58 -6.23
N THR A 188 8.54 -8.74 -6.05
CA THR A 188 8.31 -9.73 -7.11
C THR A 188 6.82 -10.00 -7.18
N ARG A 189 6.24 -9.83 -8.35
CA ARG A 189 4.83 -10.07 -8.62
C ARG A 189 4.71 -11.05 -9.78
N ARG A 190 3.91 -12.10 -9.59
CA ARG A 190 3.58 -13.09 -10.63
C ARG A 190 2.11 -13.00 -10.98
N PHE A 191 1.84 -12.91 -12.26
CA PHE A 191 0.49 -12.82 -12.81
C PHE A 191 0.24 -13.96 -13.77
N ASP A 192 -1.00 -14.39 -13.86
CA ASP A 192 -1.50 -15.21 -14.95
C ASP A 192 -1.78 -14.31 -16.16
N SER A 193 -1.16 -14.59 -17.31
CA SER A 193 -1.28 -13.74 -18.49
C SER A 193 -2.66 -13.82 -19.16
N THR A 194 -3.40 -14.88 -18.90
CA THR A 194 -4.74 -15.10 -19.51
C THR A 194 -5.80 -14.30 -18.78
N SER A 195 -5.75 -14.33 -17.46
CA SER A 195 -6.74 -13.63 -16.61
C SER A 195 -6.27 -12.23 -16.20
N GLY A 196 -4.99 -11.92 -16.31
CA GLY A 196 -4.40 -10.67 -15.79
C GLY A 196 -4.34 -10.62 -14.27
N LEU A 197 -4.68 -11.70 -13.57
CA LEU A 197 -4.75 -11.74 -12.13
C LEU A 197 -3.41 -12.06 -11.49
N LEU A 198 -3.16 -11.43 -10.35
CA LEU A 198 -2.04 -11.76 -9.49
C LEU A 198 -2.16 -13.21 -9.01
N VAL A 199 -1.08 -13.96 -9.10
CA VAL A 199 -0.93 -15.29 -8.50
C VAL A 199 -0.21 -15.17 -7.17
N GLU A 200 0.87 -14.39 -7.14
CA GLU A 200 1.67 -14.18 -5.95
C GLU A 200 2.38 -12.84 -6.01
N SER A 201 2.50 -12.17 -4.88
CA SER A 201 3.34 -10.99 -4.69
C SER A 201 4.15 -11.11 -3.42
N THR A 202 5.42 -10.79 -3.52
CA THR A 202 6.29 -10.55 -2.37
C THR A 202 6.83 -9.13 -2.47
N GLU A 203 6.76 -8.39 -1.39
CA GLU A 203 7.33 -7.05 -1.29
C GLU A 203 8.14 -6.95 0.00
N ALA A 204 9.34 -6.43 -0.09
CA ALA A 204 10.17 -6.13 1.06
C ALA A 204 10.68 -4.68 0.94
N SER A 205 10.58 -3.94 2.03
CA SER A 205 11.17 -2.61 2.13
C SER A 205 12.05 -2.50 3.36
N ASP A 206 13.16 -1.83 3.19
CA ASP A 206 14.17 -1.58 4.21
C ASP A 206 14.35 -0.06 4.33
N VAL A 207 14.03 0.48 5.50
CA VAL A 207 14.17 1.90 5.80
C VAL A 207 15.26 2.05 6.83
N ILE A 208 16.30 2.82 6.50
CA ILE A 208 17.41 3.16 7.39
C ILE A 208 17.33 4.65 7.66
N ALA A 209 17.14 5.01 8.93
CA ALA A 209 17.10 6.38 9.39
C ALA A 209 18.10 6.58 10.53
N SER A 210 18.66 7.78 10.62
CA SER A 210 19.55 8.16 11.72
C SER A 210 19.01 9.40 12.43
N ASP A 211 18.98 9.36 13.76
CA ASP A 211 18.67 10.52 14.59
C ASP A 211 19.94 11.30 15.01
N GLY A 212 21.08 10.98 14.40
CA GLY A 212 22.39 11.55 14.74
C GLY A 212 23.09 10.90 15.94
N ARG A 213 22.40 10.01 16.67
CA ARG A 213 22.94 9.23 17.81
C ARG A 213 22.85 7.73 17.57
N SER A 214 21.79 7.30 16.90
CA SER A 214 21.48 5.89 16.65
C SER A 214 21.04 5.69 15.21
N LEU A 215 21.35 4.52 14.68
CA LEU A 215 20.84 4.05 13.40
C LEU A 215 19.60 3.18 13.66
N HIS A 216 18.49 3.58 13.09
CA HIS A 216 17.24 2.84 13.15
C HIS A 216 16.99 2.15 11.81
N ARG A 217 16.76 0.85 11.85
CA ARG A 217 16.44 0.06 10.68
C ARG A 217 15.06 -0.55 10.86
N THR A 218 14.15 -0.27 9.90
CA THR A 218 12.84 -0.89 9.84
C THR A 218 12.75 -1.72 8.58
N ARG A 219 12.40 -2.99 8.72
CA ARG A 219 12.16 -3.89 7.60
C ARG A 219 10.71 -4.32 7.61
N THR A 220 10.03 -4.14 6.47
CA THR A 220 8.67 -4.61 6.25
C THR A 220 8.69 -5.64 5.12
N ALA A 221 7.98 -6.75 5.30
CA ALA A 221 7.77 -7.74 4.26
C ALA A 221 6.28 -8.03 4.15
N THR A 222 5.78 -8.06 2.92
CA THR A 222 4.39 -8.40 2.60
C THR A 222 4.38 -9.54 1.60
N VAL A 223 3.58 -10.57 1.85
CA VAL A 223 3.34 -11.67 0.92
C VAL A 223 1.85 -11.74 0.64
N ILE A 224 1.49 -11.76 -0.63
CA ILE A 224 0.11 -11.92 -1.08
C ILE A 224 0.08 -13.17 -1.96
N THR A 225 -0.80 -14.10 -1.65
CA THR A 225 -1.06 -15.29 -2.47
C THR A 225 -2.54 -15.30 -2.84
N VAL A 226 -2.83 -15.43 -4.12
CA VAL A 226 -4.20 -15.52 -4.62
C VAL A 226 -4.50 -16.98 -4.95
N THR A 227 -5.51 -17.53 -4.28
CA THR A 227 -6.01 -18.86 -4.57
C THR A 227 -7.21 -18.73 -5.50
N PRO A 228 -7.17 -19.33 -6.70
CA PRO A 228 -8.34 -19.33 -7.57
C PRO A 228 -9.51 -20.04 -6.89
N PRO A 229 -10.74 -19.61 -7.14
CA PRO A 229 -11.92 -20.34 -6.65
C PRO A 229 -11.92 -21.77 -7.21
N ALA A 230 -12.33 -22.71 -6.37
CA ALA A 230 -12.53 -24.12 -6.75
C ALA A 230 -13.67 -24.28 -7.73
#